data_4318b7ae74a30728cf3c09ce804110c2
#
_entry.id   4318b7ae74a30728cf3c09ce804110c2
#
_cell.length_a   1.000
_cell.length_b   1.000
_cell.length_c   1.000
_cell.angle_alpha   90.00
_cell.angle_beta   90.00
_cell.angle_gamma   90.00
#
_symmetry.space_group_name_H-M   'P 1'
#
loop_
_entity.id
_entity.type
_entity.pdbx_description
1 polymer ?
#
loop_
_entity_poly.entity_id
_entity_poly.type
_entity_poly.pdbx_seq_one_letter_code
_entity_poly.pdbx_strand_id
1 'polypeptide(L)'
;SVITMSAWVAPRGFENLFNYGDDTPGKGHSRLTPIFSKGDIEMGEGFIFGYGRLGMWGIQLCLHSNETDEDFMVGFYDPINTLQLYEWNHVAVTFDGKTGYIALFYNGKAVYEEYVEDLIDCKVVSSEDPLYMGAYTNPLIEMGCKRQFPAGLIDEAKIYNNVLTPDEIYEEYSSYFVDGKHPSLDYNNVAEDRAQYEGDRYRPIYHGIPSAVWMNEPHSPFYYKGRYHLMYQHNPIGPYWSQIRWGHLVSDDMIHWKTVKDSVAPTKDICPEGVWTGGVIIGPDDTPWLVITAGTNTSTWSGQNIAFAHAVDPSDPDLTEWVIEPTCVLTQPAGDIQGERDQFRDTFLWEDAGVYYMLISTSIPGKGGSANIYTSTDLRDWEYKGYLVDIDFNEYPEQGAHFECVNLLPISNESKTIKKYILFDCPQYTTDGYIVDCLYWIGTFDKNTCRFIPDDPKPQYFDLGRGIYTGQTGFTYLTDEDRTNGKTNYTDGRTLLFAL
;
A
#
# COMPACT_ATOMS: atom_id res chain seq x y z
N SER A 1 33.41 -20.11 -10.28
CA SER A 1 33.12 -19.80 -8.86
C SER A 1 32.19 -20.84 -8.28
N VAL A 2 32.26 -21.04 -6.95
CA VAL A 2 31.33 -21.88 -6.19
C VAL A 2 30.92 -21.11 -4.96
N ILE A 3 29.64 -21.01 -4.72
CA ILE A 3 29.09 -20.28 -3.58
C ILE A 3 27.73 -20.85 -3.17
N THR A 4 27.49 -20.95 -1.86
CA THR A 4 26.16 -21.06 -1.28
C THR A 4 25.93 -19.90 -0.33
N MET A 5 24.76 -19.30 -0.38
CA MET A 5 24.33 -18.25 0.56
C MET A 5 23.00 -18.63 1.16
N SER A 6 22.82 -18.37 2.45
CA SER A 6 21.56 -18.59 3.15
C SER A 6 21.30 -17.46 4.15
N ALA A 7 20.02 -17.21 4.44
CA ALA A 7 19.60 -16.30 5.49
C ALA A 7 18.15 -16.58 5.92
N TRP A 8 17.84 -16.21 7.15
CA TRP A 8 16.48 -15.97 7.60
C TRP A 8 16.13 -14.51 7.38
N VAL A 9 14.98 -14.25 6.78
CA VAL A 9 14.51 -12.88 6.50
C VAL A 9 13.06 -12.72 6.93
N ALA A 10 12.74 -11.59 7.56
CA ALA A 10 11.38 -11.22 7.94
C ALA A 10 11.08 -9.82 7.40
N PRO A 11 10.60 -9.70 6.16
CA PRO A 11 10.33 -8.41 5.54
C PRO A 11 9.12 -7.72 6.16
N ARG A 12 9.17 -6.39 6.29
CA ARG A 12 8.01 -5.53 6.58
C ARG A 12 7.37 -4.99 5.30
N GLY A 13 8.09 -5.03 4.20
CA GLY A 13 7.66 -4.55 2.90
C GLY A 13 8.60 -4.96 1.80
N PHE A 14 8.12 -4.83 0.58
CA PHE A 14 8.89 -5.11 -0.62
C PHE A 14 9.10 -3.83 -1.41
N GLU A 15 10.34 -3.56 -1.83
CA GLU A 15 10.62 -2.45 -2.71
C GLU A 15 9.95 -2.70 -4.07
N ASN A 16 9.14 -1.75 -4.50
CA ASN A 16 8.63 -1.74 -5.86
C ASN A 16 9.55 -0.86 -6.70
N LEU A 17 10.49 -1.47 -7.35
CA LEU A 17 11.27 -0.78 -8.35
C LEU A 17 10.40 -0.61 -9.58
N PHE A 18 9.85 0.58 -9.76
CA PHE A 18 9.12 0.92 -10.98
C PHE A 18 10.07 0.81 -12.17
N ASN A 19 9.91 -0.25 -12.92
CA ASN A 19 10.34 -0.26 -14.29
C ASN A 19 9.18 0.25 -15.13
N TYR A 20 9.27 1.48 -15.53
CA TYR A 20 8.41 1.99 -16.58
C TYR A 20 8.63 1.13 -17.84
N GLY A 21 7.91 0.01 -17.95
CA GLY A 21 7.71 -0.70 -19.18
C GLY A 21 8.30 -2.10 -19.36
N ASP A 22 9.06 -2.69 -18.41
CA ASP A 22 9.52 -4.07 -18.59
C ASP A 22 9.77 -4.78 -17.26
N ASP A 23 8.82 -5.65 -16.86
CA ASP A 23 8.96 -6.53 -15.69
C ASP A 23 9.92 -7.71 -15.95
N THR A 24 10.64 -7.71 -17.07
CA THR A 24 11.56 -8.78 -17.42
C THR A 24 12.83 -8.66 -16.57
N PRO A 25 13.12 -9.62 -15.70
CA PRO A 25 14.39 -9.66 -14.97
C PRO A 25 15.59 -9.60 -15.92
N GLY A 26 16.54 -8.72 -15.63
CA GLY A 26 17.75 -8.58 -16.45
C GLY A 26 17.72 -7.49 -17.53
N LYS A 27 16.60 -6.79 -17.74
CA LYS A 27 16.57 -5.59 -18.58
C LYS A 27 16.49 -4.33 -17.71
N GLY A 28 17.65 -3.79 -17.46
CA GLY A 28 17.96 -2.47 -16.93
C GLY A 28 16.97 -1.87 -15.93
N HIS A 29 17.14 -2.09 -14.67
CA HIS A 29 16.62 -1.47 -13.46
C HIS A 29 15.91 -2.39 -12.44
N SER A 30 15.62 -3.65 -12.69
CA SER A 30 15.06 -4.56 -11.67
C SER A 30 16.17 -5.18 -10.81
N ARG A 31 16.79 -4.33 -9.96
CA ARG A 31 17.72 -4.84 -8.94
C ARG A 31 16.95 -5.36 -7.74
N LEU A 32 17.37 -6.51 -7.22
CA LEU A 32 16.81 -7.01 -5.96
C LEU A 32 17.20 -6.10 -4.78
N THR A 33 16.35 -6.01 -3.79
CA THR A 33 16.69 -5.50 -2.46
C THR A 33 17.59 -6.51 -1.78
N PRO A 34 18.85 -6.17 -1.43
CA PRO A 34 19.84 -7.15 -1.08
C PRO A 34 19.69 -7.70 0.33
N ILE A 35 19.73 -9.03 0.45
CA ILE A 35 20.17 -9.73 1.66
C ILE A 35 21.69 -9.67 1.70
N PHE A 36 22.32 -10.09 0.61
CA PHE A 36 23.75 -9.90 0.36
C PHE A 36 23.98 -9.25 -0.99
N SER A 37 24.97 -8.36 -1.08
CA SER A 37 25.45 -7.82 -2.35
C SER A 37 26.96 -7.60 -2.32
N LYS A 38 27.57 -7.71 -3.47
CA LYS A 38 28.97 -7.33 -3.70
C LYS A 38 29.13 -6.82 -5.13
N GLY A 39 29.77 -5.67 -5.27
CA GLY A 39 29.96 -5.03 -6.57
C GLY A 39 28.72 -4.27 -7.06
N ASP A 40 28.80 -3.79 -8.28
CA ASP A 40 27.72 -3.09 -8.97
C ASP A 40 27.29 -3.86 -10.21
N ILE A 41 26.13 -4.53 -10.15
CA ILE A 41 25.65 -5.34 -11.28
C ILE A 41 25.34 -4.52 -12.54
N GLU A 42 25.06 -3.22 -12.43
CA GLU A 42 24.86 -2.34 -13.58
C GLU A 42 26.19 -2.06 -14.30
N MET A 43 27.27 -2.13 -13.56
CA MET A 43 28.62 -2.03 -14.11
C MET A 43 29.19 -3.40 -14.54
N GLY A 44 28.41 -4.46 -14.41
CA GLY A 44 28.79 -5.82 -14.78
C GLY A 44 29.65 -6.53 -13.73
N GLU A 45 29.58 -6.15 -12.46
CA GLU A 45 30.42 -6.73 -11.40
C GLU A 45 29.61 -7.34 -10.27
N GLY A 46 30.06 -8.48 -9.75
CA GLY A 46 29.58 -9.05 -8.50
C GLY A 46 28.24 -9.77 -8.57
N PHE A 47 27.45 -9.61 -7.51
CA PHE A 47 26.17 -10.30 -7.34
C PHE A 47 25.23 -9.58 -6.38
N ILE A 48 23.93 -9.88 -6.49
CA ILE A 48 22.90 -9.59 -5.47
C ILE A 48 22.14 -10.88 -5.19
N PHE A 49 22.10 -11.31 -3.92
CA PHE A 49 21.13 -12.26 -3.40
C PHE A 49 20.12 -11.48 -2.57
N GLY A 50 18.84 -11.55 -2.92
CA GLY A 50 17.86 -10.69 -2.29
C GLY A 50 16.43 -10.95 -2.77
N TYR A 51 15.56 -9.96 -2.56
CA TYR A 51 14.15 -10.04 -2.91
C TYR A 51 13.67 -8.77 -3.60
N GLY A 52 12.56 -8.87 -4.24
CA GLY A 52 11.94 -7.78 -5.00
C GLY A 52 10.45 -7.68 -4.76
N ARG A 53 9.78 -7.11 -5.74
CA ARG A 53 8.35 -6.87 -5.74
C ARG A 53 7.54 -8.10 -5.31
N LEU A 54 6.55 -7.88 -4.45
CA LEU A 54 5.59 -8.90 -4.00
C LEU A 54 6.23 -10.14 -3.37
N GLY A 55 7.45 -10.01 -2.84
CA GLY A 55 8.16 -11.09 -2.19
C GLY A 55 8.84 -12.08 -3.13
N MET A 56 8.89 -11.82 -4.44
CA MET A 56 9.77 -12.54 -5.35
C MET A 56 11.21 -12.44 -4.83
N TRP A 57 11.97 -13.50 -4.88
CA TRP A 57 13.34 -13.51 -4.37
C TRP A 57 14.24 -14.34 -5.27
N GLY A 58 15.54 -14.19 -5.11
CA GLY A 58 16.50 -14.92 -5.93
C GLY A 58 17.90 -14.31 -5.92
N ILE A 59 18.63 -14.56 -7.01
CA ILE A 59 20.00 -14.10 -7.18
C ILE A 59 20.21 -13.47 -8.57
N GLN A 60 21.01 -12.42 -8.61
CA GLN A 60 21.56 -11.81 -9.82
C GLN A 60 23.10 -11.97 -9.78
N LEU A 61 23.66 -12.42 -10.88
CA LEU A 61 25.09 -12.71 -11.01
C LEU A 61 25.65 -12.00 -12.25
N CYS A 62 26.76 -11.31 -12.10
CA CYS A 62 27.60 -10.91 -13.21
C CYS A 62 28.67 -11.97 -13.39
N LEU A 63 28.69 -12.63 -14.52
CA LEU A 63 29.51 -13.79 -14.81
C LEU A 63 30.47 -13.51 -15.97
N HIS A 64 31.67 -14.05 -15.87
CA HIS A 64 32.60 -14.17 -16.94
C HIS A 64 32.65 -15.64 -17.44
N SER A 65 32.41 -15.86 -18.73
CA SER A 65 32.55 -17.17 -19.37
C SER A 65 33.99 -17.37 -19.82
N ASN A 66 34.65 -18.42 -19.33
CA ASN A 66 35.98 -18.77 -19.80
C ASN A 66 35.96 -19.38 -21.23
N GLU A 67 34.79 -19.81 -21.72
CA GLU A 67 34.64 -20.36 -23.07
C GLU A 67 34.57 -19.26 -24.14
N THR A 68 33.74 -18.22 -23.88
CA THR A 68 33.53 -17.14 -24.86
C THR A 68 34.41 -15.93 -24.61
N ASP A 69 35.06 -15.84 -23.44
CA ASP A 69 35.86 -14.69 -22.97
C ASP A 69 34.97 -13.40 -22.88
N GLU A 70 33.69 -13.57 -22.51
CA GLU A 70 32.71 -12.48 -22.40
C GLU A 70 32.08 -12.41 -20.99
N ASP A 71 31.76 -11.20 -20.60
CA ASP A 71 31.03 -10.93 -19.37
C ASP A 71 29.53 -10.79 -19.69
N PHE A 72 28.67 -11.36 -18.83
CA PHE A 72 27.23 -11.27 -18.96
C PHE A 72 26.54 -11.28 -17.59
N MET A 73 25.31 -10.79 -17.54
CA MET A 73 24.48 -10.83 -16.33
C MET A 73 23.37 -11.86 -16.50
N VAL A 74 23.09 -12.61 -15.43
CA VAL A 74 21.99 -13.56 -15.35
C VAL A 74 21.28 -13.45 -14.01
N GLY A 75 19.96 -13.69 -14.01
CA GLY A 75 19.14 -13.72 -12.80
C GLY A 75 18.31 -14.99 -12.69
N PHE A 76 18.21 -15.52 -11.48
CA PHE A 76 17.36 -16.67 -11.14
C PHE A 76 16.45 -16.27 -10.01
N TYR A 77 15.14 -16.45 -10.19
CA TYR A 77 14.12 -15.93 -9.29
C TYR A 77 13.03 -16.96 -9.04
N ASP A 78 12.48 -16.95 -7.83
CA ASP A 78 11.24 -17.65 -7.52
C ASP A 78 10.09 -16.64 -7.35
N PRO A 79 9.16 -16.56 -8.31
CA PRO A 79 7.96 -15.73 -8.21
C PRO A 79 6.76 -16.47 -7.60
N ILE A 80 6.91 -17.75 -7.24
CA ILE A 80 5.83 -18.63 -6.78
C ILE A 80 5.85 -18.75 -5.26
N ASN A 81 7.00 -19.17 -4.70
CA ASN A 81 7.20 -19.28 -3.26
C ASN A 81 7.69 -17.94 -2.72
N THR A 82 6.82 -16.95 -2.70
CA THR A 82 7.14 -15.59 -2.31
C THR A 82 7.36 -15.45 -0.81
N LEU A 83 8.25 -14.55 -0.41
CA LEU A 83 8.46 -14.20 0.99
C LEU A 83 7.16 -13.68 1.59
N GLN A 84 6.86 -14.12 2.81
CA GLN A 84 5.71 -13.65 3.58
C GLN A 84 6.11 -12.46 4.46
N LEU A 85 5.28 -11.43 4.47
CA LEU A 85 5.49 -10.26 5.33
C LEU A 85 5.30 -10.63 6.80
N TYR A 86 6.13 -10.05 7.67
CA TYR A 86 6.08 -10.22 9.12
C TYR A 86 6.23 -11.67 9.59
N GLU A 87 6.83 -12.52 8.76
CA GLU A 87 7.13 -13.90 9.07
C GLU A 87 8.59 -14.21 8.77
N TRP A 88 9.18 -15.15 9.49
CA TRP A 88 10.48 -15.68 9.13
C TRP A 88 10.39 -16.54 7.88
N ASN A 89 11.22 -16.22 6.91
CA ASN A 89 11.40 -16.99 5.68
C ASN A 89 12.88 -17.41 5.61
N HIS A 90 13.15 -18.69 5.48
CA HIS A 90 14.50 -19.16 5.19
C HIS A 90 14.70 -19.25 3.69
N VAL A 91 15.70 -18.57 3.17
CA VAL A 91 16.08 -18.59 1.75
C VAL A 91 17.54 -18.97 1.59
N ALA A 92 17.81 -19.80 0.59
CA ALA A 92 19.19 -20.12 0.22
C ALA A 92 19.33 -20.24 -1.29
N VAL A 93 20.55 -19.97 -1.76
CA VAL A 93 20.96 -20.14 -3.16
C VAL A 93 22.30 -20.85 -3.23
N THR A 94 22.43 -21.79 -4.16
CA THR A 94 23.69 -22.44 -4.48
C THR A 94 24.01 -22.22 -5.95
N PHE A 95 25.23 -21.80 -6.24
CA PHE A 95 25.79 -21.67 -7.61
C PHE A 95 27.14 -22.36 -7.71
N ASP A 96 27.30 -23.21 -8.71
CA ASP A 96 28.59 -23.83 -9.10
C ASP A 96 28.88 -23.55 -10.57
N GLY A 97 29.69 -22.54 -10.82
CA GLY A 97 30.11 -22.19 -12.17
C GLY A 97 31.08 -23.19 -12.83
N LYS A 98 31.47 -24.30 -12.21
CA LYS A 98 32.20 -25.38 -12.87
C LYS A 98 31.30 -26.32 -13.63
N THR A 99 30.14 -26.59 -13.03
CA THR A 99 29.14 -27.53 -13.53
C THR A 99 27.91 -26.86 -14.15
N GLY A 100 27.78 -25.55 -14.00
CA GLY A 100 26.60 -24.81 -14.39
C GLY A 100 25.40 -25.03 -13.44
N TYR A 101 25.63 -25.60 -12.25
CA TYR A 101 24.58 -25.89 -11.30
C TYR A 101 24.11 -24.63 -10.60
N ILE A 102 22.79 -24.44 -10.55
CA ILE A 102 22.10 -23.38 -9.79
C ILE A 102 20.88 -23.95 -9.08
N ALA A 103 20.69 -23.61 -7.79
CA ALA A 103 19.52 -24.02 -7.04
C ALA A 103 19.05 -22.92 -6.09
N LEU A 104 17.74 -22.79 -5.93
CA LEU A 104 17.07 -21.91 -4.97
C LEU A 104 16.30 -22.77 -3.97
N PHE A 105 16.36 -22.40 -2.68
CA PHE A 105 15.71 -23.14 -1.60
C PHE A 105 14.85 -22.19 -0.75
N TYR A 106 13.59 -22.53 -0.59
CA TYR A 106 12.64 -21.82 0.27
C TYR A 106 12.19 -22.71 1.43
N ASN A 107 12.39 -22.23 2.65
CA ASN A 107 12.06 -22.96 3.87
C ASN A 107 12.60 -24.41 3.82
N GLY A 108 13.89 -24.53 3.51
CA GLY A 108 14.63 -25.78 3.46
C GLY A 108 14.34 -26.70 2.27
N LYS A 109 13.47 -26.31 1.33
CA LYS A 109 13.11 -27.13 0.16
C LYS A 109 13.63 -26.49 -1.12
N ALA A 110 14.17 -27.30 -2.02
CA ALA A 110 14.49 -26.83 -3.36
C ALA A 110 13.21 -26.44 -4.11
N VAL A 111 13.16 -25.20 -4.58
CA VAL A 111 12.05 -24.63 -5.37
C VAL A 111 12.45 -24.41 -6.82
N TYR A 112 13.74 -24.33 -7.06
CA TYR A 112 14.34 -24.32 -8.39
C TYR A 112 15.66 -25.08 -8.33
N GLU A 113 15.95 -25.93 -9.33
CA GLU A 113 17.18 -26.67 -9.44
C GLU A 113 17.45 -27.00 -10.91
N GLU A 114 18.61 -26.58 -11.44
CA GLU A 114 18.96 -26.79 -12.83
C GLU A 114 20.48 -26.84 -13.04
N TYR A 115 20.91 -27.58 -14.10
CA TYR A 115 22.23 -27.50 -14.70
C TYR A 115 22.10 -26.71 -15.99
N VAL A 116 22.59 -25.47 -16.01
CA VAL A 116 22.48 -24.56 -17.14
C VAL A 116 23.77 -24.59 -17.94
N GLU A 117 23.70 -24.96 -19.22
CA GLU A 117 24.86 -25.15 -20.11
C GLU A 117 25.70 -23.86 -20.23
N ASP A 118 25.02 -22.70 -20.38
CA ASP A 118 25.67 -21.40 -20.52
C ASP A 118 26.43 -20.94 -19.25
N LEU A 119 26.22 -21.59 -18.10
CA LEU A 119 26.92 -21.32 -16.85
C LEU A 119 28.13 -22.22 -16.60
N ILE A 120 28.37 -23.20 -17.46
CA ILE A 120 29.49 -24.09 -17.29
C ILE A 120 30.82 -23.32 -17.51
N ASP A 121 31.77 -23.57 -16.62
CA ASP A 121 33.07 -22.90 -16.58
C ASP A 121 33.00 -21.37 -16.46
N CYS A 122 31.98 -20.88 -15.78
CA CYS A 122 31.79 -19.45 -15.44
C CYS A 122 32.33 -19.10 -14.05
N LYS A 123 32.70 -17.85 -13.89
CA LYS A 123 33.09 -17.28 -12.60
C LYS A 123 32.40 -15.93 -12.38
N VAL A 124 32.05 -15.63 -11.14
CA VAL A 124 31.54 -14.30 -10.78
C VAL A 124 32.62 -13.26 -11.07
N VAL A 125 32.27 -12.21 -11.81
CA VAL A 125 33.16 -11.08 -12.06
C VAL A 125 33.52 -10.43 -10.73
N SER A 126 34.80 -10.29 -10.46
CA SER A 126 35.28 -9.74 -9.18
C SER A 126 35.04 -8.23 -9.09
N SER A 127 34.80 -7.76 -7.87
CA SER A 127 34.73 -6.35 -7.53
C SER A 127 35.61 -6.05 -6.34
N GLU A 128 36.23 -4.87 -6.31
CA GLU A 128 36.95 -4.34 -5.14
C GLU A 128 36.01 -3.80 -4.04
N ASP A 129 34.72 -3.66 -4.34
CA ASP A 129 33.73 -3.21 -3.38
C ASP A 129 33.59 -4.17 -2.19
N PRO A 130 33.24 -3.66 -1.01
CA PRO A 130 32.96 -4.52 0.13
C PRO A 130 31.75 -5.43 -0.12
N LEU A 131 31.72 -6.55 0.60
CA LEU A 131 30.50 -7.35 0.73
C LEU A 131 29.57 -6.62 1.70
N TYR A 132 28.33 -6.42 1.30
CA TYR A 132 27.30 -5.82 2.13
C TYR A 132 26.24 -6.85 2.51
N MET A 133 25.70 -6.69 3.71
CA MET A 133 24.47 -7.32 4.16
C MET A 133 23.43 -6.22 4.38
N GLY A 134 22.25 -6.39 3.79
CA GLY A 134 21.16 -5.40 3.89
C GLY A 134 21.45 -4.05 3.24
N ALA A 135 22.43 -3.98 2.35
CA ALA A 135 22.82 -2.76 1.66
C ALA A 135 23.34 -3.05 0.26
N TYR A 136 23.45 -2.03 -0.56
CA TYR A 136 23.94 -2.08 -1.92
C TYR A 136 25.01 -0.98 -2.14
N THR A 137 26.06 -1.26 -2.87
CA THR A 137 27.18 -0.34 -3.14
C THR A 137 26.67 0.98 -3.76
N ASN A 138 25.79 0.88 -4.74
CA ASN A 138 25.24 2.01 -5.48
C ASN A 138 23.70 1.98 -5.48
N PRO A 139 23.05 2.35 -4.35
CA PRO A 139 21.60 2.31 -4.25
C PRO A 139 20.96 3.32 -5.20
N LEU A 140 19.80 2.98 -5.74
CA LEU A 140 19.00 3.94 -6.51
C LEU A 140 18.65 5.15 -5.64
N ILE A 141 18.66 6.33 -6.27
CA ILE A 141 18.26 7.58 -5.66
C ILE A 141 16.96 8.05 -6.31
N GLU A 142 15.93 8.25 -5.50
CA GLU A 142 14.67 8.81 -5.93
C GLU A 142 14.21 9.89 -4.95
N MET A 143 13.81 11.04 -5.45
CA MET A 143 13.46 12.20 -4.63
C MET A 143 14.52 12.56 -3.57
N GLY A 144 15.80 12.30 -3.86
CA GLY A 144 16.90 12.52 -2.91
C GLY A 144 17.06 11.42 -1.84
N CYS A 145 16.23 10.39 -1.86
CA CYS A 145 16.27 9.27 -0.92
C CYS A 145 16.92 8.05 -1.53
N LYS A 146 17.73 7.35 -0.75
CA LYS A 146 18.30 6.07 -1.17
C LYS A 146 17.23 4.98 -1.10
N ARG A 147 17.11 4.21 -2.16
CA ARG A 147 16.23 3.03 -2.25
C ARG A 147 17.05 1.74 -2.19
N GLN A 148 16.35 0.61 -2.16
CA GLN A 148 16.94 -0.74 -2.15
C GLN A 148 17.61 -1.14 -0.82
N PHE A 149 17.07 -0.66 0.29
CA PHE A 149 17.41 -1.19 1.60
C PHE A 149 16.27 -2.09 2.10
N PRO A 150 16.57 -3.25 2.69
CA PRO A 150 15.54 -4.09 3.27
C PRO A 150 14.87 -3.37 4.44
N ALA A 151 13.54 -3.43 4.47
CA ALA A 151 12.78 -3.09 5.66
C ALA A 151 12.38 -4.41 6.33
N GLY A 152 12.88 -4.65 7.53
CA GLY A 152 12.62 -5.90 8.24
C GLY A 152 13.84 -6.41 9.01
N LEU A 153 13.89 -7.71 9.21
CA LEU A 153 14.96 -8.40 9.93
C LEU A 153 15.70 -9.35 9.01
N ILE A 154 17.01 -9.46 9.20
CA ILE A 154 17.87 -10.48 8.61
C ILE A 154 18.59 -11.15 9.76
N ASP A 155 18.58 -12.48 9.81
CA ASP A 155 19.27 -13.25 10.82
C ASP A 155 19.92 -14.48 10.19
N GLU A 156 20.90 -15.07 10.92
CA GLU A 156 21.62 -16.29 10.54
C GLU A 156 22.14 -16.28 9.09
N ALA A 157 22.61 -15.11 8.65
CA ALA A 157 23.11 -14.87 7.31
C ALA A 157 24.48 -15.54 7.12
N LYS A 158 24.62 -16.44 6.13
CA LYS A 158 25.79 -17.28 5.92
C LYS A 158 26.20 -17.29 4.45
N ILE A 159 27.52 -17.40 4.24
CA ILE A 159 28.13 -17.60 2.92
C ILE A 159 29.13 -18.75 3.02
N TYR A 160 28.98 -19.71 2.13
CA TYR A 160 29.84 -20.89 2.02
C TYR A 160 30.58 -20.85 0.69
N ASN A 161 31.81 -21.34 0.69
CA ASN A 161 32.64 -21.47 -0.51
C ASN A 161 32.57 -22.87 -1.18
N ASN A 162 31.45 -23.55 -0.94
CA ASN A 162 31.14 -24.87 -1.48
C ASN A 162 29.65 -24.97 -1.82
N VAL A 163 29.30 -25.98 -2.61
CA VAL A 163 27.93 -26.40 -2.84
C VAL A 163 27.42 -27.10 -1.59
N LEU A 164 26.32 -26.58 -0.99
CA LEU A 164 25.56 -27.35 -0.03
C LEU A 164 24.50 -28.18 -0.75
N THR A 165 24.37 -29.41 -0.34
CA THR A 165 23.32 -30.32 -0.84
C THR A 165 21.94 -29.92 -0.30
N PRO A 166 20.84 -30.37 -0.93
CA PRO A 166 19.50 -30.14 -0.40
C PRO A 166 19.30 -30.61 1.04
N ASP A 167 19.92 -31.73 1.42
CA ASP A 167 19.86 -32.27 2.77
C ASP A 167 20.58 -31.35 3.78
N GLU A 168 21.76 -30.83 3.43
CA GLU A 168 22.52 -29.89 4.27
C GLU A 168 21.74 -28.55 4.44
N ILE A 169 21.10 -28.05 3.39
CA ILE A 169 20.23 -26.86 3.47
C ILE A 169 19.02 -27.14 4.36
N TYR A 170 18.42 -28.33 4.26
CA TYR A 170 17.30 -28.70 5.12
C TYR A 170 17.73 -28.88 6.59
N GLU A 171 18.88 -29.46 6.84
CA GLU A 171 19.47 -29.57 8.18
C GLU A 171 19.72 -28.19 8.78
N GLU A 172 20.30 -27.26 8.01
CA GLU A 172 20.47 -25.88 8.42
C GLU A 172 19.12 -25.23 8.80
N TYR A 173 18.15 -25.25 7.89
CA TYR A 173 16.81 -24.71 8.10
C TYR A 173 16.15 -25.29 9.36
N SER A 174 16.14 -26.60 9.50
CA SER A 174 15.45 -27.29 10.58
C SER A 174 16.18 -27.16 11.94
N SER A 175 17.46 -26.80 11.93
CA SER A 175 18.25 -26.60 13.16
C SER A 175 17.73 -25.44 14.03
N TYR A 176 16.97 -24.51 13.46
CA TYR A 176 16.37 -23.37 14.13
C TYR A 176 14.95 -23.64 14.66
N PHE A 177 14.43 -24.84 14.47
CA PHE A 177 13.10 -25.19 14.95
C PHE A 177 13.02 -25.18 16.47
N VAL A 178 11.97 -24.56 16.97
CA VAL A 178 11.61 -24.58 18.40
C VAL A 178 10.49 -25.59 18.60
N ASP A 179 10.72 -26.59 19.45
CA ASP A 179 9.78 -27.71 19.68
C ASP A 179 9.31 -28.39 18.36
N GLY A 180 10.24 -28.53 17.42
CA GLY A 180 9.97 -29.14 16.10
C GLY A 180 9.10 -28.32 15.15
N LYS A 181 8.93 -27.03 15.43
CA LYS A 181 8.17 -26.10 14.62
C LYS A 181 9.04 -25.00 14.03
N HIS A 182 8.68 -24.59 12.83
CA HIS A 182 9.21 -23.40 12.16
C HIS A 182 9.19 -22.19 13.13
N PRO A 183 10.27 -21.38 13.19
CA PRO A 183 10.30 -20.18 14.00
C PRO A 183 9.14 -19.24 13.67
N SER A 184 8.45 -18.78 14.71
CA SER A 184 7.43 -17.75 14.60
C SER A 184 7.99 -16.40 15.03
N LEU A 185 7.47 -15.34 14.46
CA LEU A 185 7.82 -13.98 14.80
C LEU A 185 6.58 -13.27 15.33
N ASP A 186 6.69 -12.67 16.51
CA ASP A 186 5.68 -11.73 16.99
C ASP A 186 5.82 -10.43 16.17
N TYR A 187 4.73 -9.92 15.63
CA TYR A 187 4.70 -8.65 14.92
C TYR A 187 5.39 -7.53 15.70
N ASN A 188 5.21 -7.48 17.02
CA ASN A 188 5.85 -6.48 17.87
C ASN A 188 7.38 -6.49 17.80
N ASN A 189 8.00 -7.60 17.41
CA ASN A 189 9.45 -7.70 17.21
C ASN A 189 9.91 -7.14 15.85
N VAL A 190 8.99 -6.98 14.91
CA VAL A 190 9.25 -6.43 13.57
C VAL A 190 8.77 -4.99 13.46
N ALA A 191 7.77 -4.61 14.29
CA ALA A 191 7.24 -3.26 14.32
C ALA A 191 8.31 -2.24 14.74
N GLU A 192 8.19 -1.05 14.21
CA GLU A 192 9.03 0.05 14.66
C GLU A 192 8.75 0.38 16.14
N ASP A 193 9.79 0.29 16.96
CA ASP A 193 9.68 0.65 18.37
C ASP A 193 9.64 2.18 18.52
N ARG A 194 8.49 2.71 18.89
CA ARG A 194 8.32 4.15 19.15
C ARG A 194 9.13 4.62 20.35
N ALA A 195 9.51 3.75 21.28
CA ALA A 195 10.28 4.13 22.46
C ALA A 195 11.67 4.68 22.10
N GLN A 196 12.23 4.28 20.94
CA GLN A 196 13.48 4.84 20.45
C GLN A 196 13.41 6.35 20.18
N TYR A 197 12.22 6.90 20.00
CA TYR A 197 11.98 8.32 19.75
C TYR A 197 11.49 9.07 21.00
N GLU A 198 11.44 8.41 22.17
CA GLU A 198 11.14 9.07 23.42
C GLU A 198 12.19 10.15 23.69
N GLY A 199 11.72 11.35 23.98
CA GLY A 199 12.61 12.51 24.20
C GLY A 199 13.00 13.29 22.94
N ASP A 200 12.59 12.86 21.74
CA ASP A 200 12.69 13.72 20.55
C ASP A 200 11.69 14.88 20.67
N ARG A 201 12.23 16.06 20.95
CA ARG A 201 11.42 17.27 21.12
C ARG A 201 10.62 17.70 19.88
N TYR A 202 10.94 17.18 18.72
CA TYR A 202 10.26 17.51 17.45
C TYR A 202 9.14 16.51 17.12
N ARG A 203 9.12 15.36 17.80
CA ARG A 203 8.06 14.39 17.60
C ARG A 203 6.87 14.75 18.46
N PRO A 204 5.66 14.96 17.87
CA PRO A 204 4.47 15.25 18.64
C PRO A 204 4.09 14.07 19.53
N ILE A 205 3.63 14.37 20.74
CA ILE A 205 3.13 13.37 21.70
C ILE A 205 1.62 13.17 21.57
N TYR A 206 0.95 14.03 20.87
CA TYR A 206 -0.44 13.97 20.43
C TYR A 206 -0.46 14.25 18.91
N HIS A 207 -1.48 13.92 18.20
CA HIS A 207 -1.60 13.75 16.75
C HIS A 207 -1.25 12.32 16.29
N GLY A 208 -1.98 11.87 15.26
CA GLY A 208 -1.71 10.61 14.59
C GLY A 208 -0.51 10.76 13.68
N ILE A 209 0.58 10.09 14.01
CA ILE A 209 1.77 9.99 13.16
C ILE A 209 2.21 8.53 13.10
N PRO A 210 2.83 8.09 11.99
CA PRO A 210 3.33 6.73 11.88
C PRO A 210 4.42 6.46 12.93
N SER A 211 4.63 5.19 13.27
CA SER A 211 5.76 4.81 14.12
C SER A 211 7.07 5.23 13.49
N ALA A 212 7.21 5.02 12.19
CA ALA A 212 8.37 5.44 11.41
C ALA A 212 8.03 5.65 9.94
N VAL A 213 8.96 6.21 9.21
CA VAL A 213 9.09 6.36 7.78
C VAL A 213 8.06 7.31 7.19
N TRP A 214 7.24 6.91 6.23
CA TRP A 214 6.42 7.81 5.45
C TRP A 214 4.92 7.62 5.67
N MET A 215 4.23 8.72 5.80
CA MET A 215 2.79 8.83 5.87
C MET A 215 2.33 9.84 4.83
N ASN A 216 1.26 9.51 4.09
CA ASN A 216 0.45 10.45 3.35
C ASN A 216 -0.85 10.70 4.09
N GLU A 217 -1.87 11.19 3.39
CA GLU A 217 -3.15 11.56 3.99
C GLU A 217 -3.74 10.49 4.91
N PRO A 218 -4.29 10.90 6.07
CA PRO A 218 -5.17 10.06 6.85
C PRO A 218 -6.46 9.83 6.10
N HIS A 219 -7.05 8.64 6.23
CA HIS A 219 -8.32 8.29 5.59
C HIS A 219 -9.07 7.19 6.35
N SER A 220 -10.27 6.87 5.89
CA SER A 220 -11.10 5.80 6.46
C SER A 220 -11.22 5.84 7.99
N PRO A 221 -11.53 7.00 8.60
CA PRO A 221 -11.76 7.08 10.03
C PRO A 221 -13.10 6.44 10.40
N PHE A 222 -13.14 5.71 11.53
CA PHE A 222 -14.39 5.17 12.06
C PHE A 222 -14.31 4.95 13.57
N TYR A 223 -15.49 4.84 14.17
CA TYR A 223 -15.65 4.47 15.58
C TYR A 223 -16.26 3.07 15.67
N TYR A 224 -15.61 2.19 16.40
CA TYR A 224 -16.06 0.82 16.55
C TYR A 224 -15.75 0.29 17.96
N LYS A 225 -16.76 -0.27 18.62
CA LYS A 225 -16.66 -0.90 19.96
C LYS A 225 -15.83 -0.11 20.98
N GLY A 226 -16.09 1.21 21.06
CA GLY A 226 -15.45 2.09 22.04
C GLY A 226 -14.12 2.69 21.58
N ARG A 227 -13.63 2.36 20.37
CA ARG A 227 -12.38 2.88 19.83
C ARG A 227 -12.55 3.66 18.56
N TYR A 228 -11.71 4.67 18.39
CA TYR A 228 -11.52 5.39 17.14
C TYR A 228 -10.40 4.74 16.34
N HIS A 229 -10.65 4.48 15.09
CA HIS A 229 -9.72 3.93 14.13
C HIS A 229 -9.45 4.96 13.05
N LEU A 230 -8.22 5.04 12.60
CA LEU A 230 -7.78 5.93 11.52
C LEU A 230 -6.75 5.19 10.66
N MET A 231 -7.04 5.08 9.38
CA MET A 231 -6.08 4.56 8.42
C MET A 231 -5.27 5.70 7.79
N TYR A 232 -4.15 5.37 7.20
CA TYR A 232 -3.34 6.31 6.43
C TYR A 232 -2.53 5.56 5.38
N GLN A 233 -2.23 6.22 4.28
CA GLN A 233 -1.26 5.66 3.34
C GLN A 233 0.11 5.60 4.00
N HIS A 234 0.72 4.44 3.94
CA HIS A 234 1.99 4.14 4.59
C HIS A 234 2.99 3.50 3.62
N ASN A 235 4.22 3.99 3.62
CA ASN A 235 5.35 3.28 3.05
C ASN A 235 6.36 2.95 4.17
N PRO A 236 6.48 1.69 4.60
CA PRO A 236 7.41 1.32 5.66
C PRO A 236 8.86 1.17 5.20
N ILE A 237 9.13 1.33 3.89
CA ILE A 237 10.44 1.06 3.28
C ILE A 237 11.26 2.34 3.14
N GLY A 238 10.62 3.46 2.77
CA GLY A 238 11.32 4.70 2.51
C GLY A 238 10.42 5.93 2.63
N PRO A 239 11.02 7.13 2.80
CA PRO A 239 10.29 8.39 2.98
C PRO A 239 9.79 8.96 1.64
N TYR A 240 9.13 8.15 0.84
CA TYR A 240 8.60 8.50 -0.49
C TYR A 240 7.34 7.70 -0.80
N TRP A 241 6.53 8.18 -1.72
CA TRP A 241 5.36 7.47 -2.22
C TRP A 241 5.80 6.26 -3.05
N SER A 242 5.57 5.06 -2.56
CA SER A 242 5.80 3.78 -3.24
C SER A 242 5.25 2.63 -2.41
N GLN A 243 4.84 1.52 -3.03
CA GLN A 243 4.39 0.31 -2.32
C GLN A 243 3.38 0.60 -1.21
N ILE A 244 2.44 1.48 -1.52
CA ILE A 244 1.48 1.99 -0.55
C ILE A 244 0.66 0.85 0.04
N ARG A 245 0.58 0.86 1.35
CA ARG A 245 -0.30 0.05 2.19
C ARG A 245 -1.04 0.95 3.17
N TRP A 246 -1.91 0.41 3.96
CA TRP A 246 -2.59 1.19 4.98
C TRP A 246 -2.01 0.93 6.35
N GLY A 247 -1.36 1.93 6.92
CA GLY A 247 -1.05 1.99 8.33
C GLY A 247 -2.34 2.18 9.13
N HIS A 248 -2.33 1.76 10.40
CA HIS A 248 -3.50 1.78 11.26
C HIS A 248 -3.19 2.39 12.62
N LEU A 249 -3.94 3.41 12.98
CA LEU A 249 -3.91 4.08 14.26
C LEU A 249 -5.18 3.80 15.03
N VAL A 250 -5.08 3.57 16.34
CA VAL A 250 -6.22 3.41 17.23
C VAL A 250 -6.14 4.38 18.40
N SER A 251 -7.28 4.85 18.92
CA SER A 251 -7.37 5.81 20.01
C SER A 251 -8.65 5.64 20.81
N ASP A 252 -8.58 5.93 22.12
CA ASP A 252 -9.74 6.02 22.99
C ASP A 252 -10.34 7.44 23.03
N ASP A 253 -9.56 8.47 22.65
CA ASP A 253 -9.89 9.88 22.85
C ASP A 253 -9.68 10.80 21.64
N MET A 254 -9.18 10.28 20.50
CA MET A 254 -8.78 11.01 19.29
C MET A 254 -7.61 11.98 19.50
N ILE A 255 -6.95 11.96 20.63
CA ILE A 255 -5.79 12.78 20.96
C ILE A 255 -4.52 11.91 21.04
N HIS A 256 -4.63 10.81 21.77
CA HIS A 256 -3.54 9.86 21.97
C HIS A 256 -3.73 8.66 21.04
N TRP A 257 -2.84 8.53 20.08
CA TRP A 257 -2.91 7.50 19.06
C TRP A 257 -1.84 6.43 19.26
N LYS A 258 -2.25 5.19 19.15
CA LYS A 258 -1.39 4.00 19.15
C LYS A 258 -1.31 3.46 17.71
N THR A 259 -0.11 3.22 17.22
CA THR A 259 0.10 2.47 15.98
C THR A 259 -0.12 0.97 16.27
N VAL A 260 -0.90 0.33 15.42
CA VAL A 260 -1.04 -1.13 15.39
C VAL A 260 -0.50 -1.66 14.06
N LYS A 261 -0.63 -2.95 13.81
CA LYS A 261 -0.20 -3.57 12.56
C LYS A 261 -0.88 -2.89 11.36
N ASP A 262 -0.15 -2.73 10.25
CA ASP A 262 -0.73 -2.28 8.98
C ASP A 262 -1.94 -3.14 8.62
N SER A 263 -3.05 -2.53 8.28
CA SER A 263 -4.30 -3.24 8.07
C SER A 263 -4.32 -4.04 6.77
N VAL A 264 -3.92 -3.43 5.68
CA VAL A 264 -3.88 -4.06 4.36
C VAL A 264 -2.60 -3.67 3.62
N ALA A 265 -2.05 -4.63 2.87
CA ALA A 265 -0.84 -4.48 2.09
C ALA A 265 -1.04 -4.98 0.66
N PRO A 266 -0.19 -4.60 -0.30
CA PRO A 266 -0.29 -5.07 -1.68
C PRO A 266 -0.31 -6.59 -1.79
N THR A 267 -1.20 -7.10 -2.64
CA THR A 267 -1.30 -8.53 -2.97
C THR A 267 -1.15 -8.72 -4.48
N LYS A 268 -0.61 -9.88 -4.87
CA LYS A 268 -0.32 -10.20 -6.28
C LYS A 268 -1.56 -10.12 -7.18
N ASP A 269 -2.71 -10.58 -6.67
CA ASP A 269 -3.89 -10.81 -7.51
C ASP A 269 -4.87 -9.62 -7.52
N ILE A 270 -4.89 -8.82 -6.44
CA ILE A 270 -5.89 -7.75 -6.27
C ILE A 270 -5.28 -6.35 -6.44
N CYS A 271 -4.17 -6.06 -5.75
CA CYS A 271 -3.58 -4.73 -5.69
C CYS A 271 -2.05 -4.76 -5.79
N PRO A 272 -1.50 -5.31 -6.89
CA PRO A 272 -0.06 -5.51 -7.03
C PRO A 272 0.76 -4.21 -7.03
N GLU A 273 0.14 -3.08 -7.38
CA GLU A 273 0.81 -1.77 -7.43
C GLU A 273 0.63 -0.95 -6.16
N GLY A 274 -0.21 -1.40 -5.25
CA GLY A 274 -0.45 -0.72 -3.99
C GLY A 274 -1.91 -0.74 -3.57
N VAL A 275 -2.12 -0.45 -2.30
CA VAL A 275 -3.44 -0.20 -1.73
C VAL A 275 -3.57 1.30 -1.56
N TRP A 276 -4.24 1.96 -2.50
CA TRP A 276 -4.39 3.41 -2.50
C TRP A 276 -5.58 3.83 -1.65
N THR A 277 -5.77 5.13 -1.48
CA THR A 277 -6.80 5.70 -0.62
C THR A 277 -8.19 5.13 -0.88
N GLY A 278 -8.96 5.01 0.17
CA GLY A 278 -10.30 4.47 0.11
C GLY A 278 -11.14 4.84 1.32
N GLY A 279 -12.17 4.09 1.59
CA GLY A 279 -13.15 4.36 2.62
C GLY A 279 -13.36 3.19 3.58
N VAL A 280 -14.30 3.37 4.47
CA VAL A 280 -14.74 2.35 5.44
C VAL A 280 -16.24 2.37 5.56
N ILE A 281 -16.84 1.22 5.79
CA ILE A 281 -18.27 1.08 6.11
C ILE A 281 -18.47 0.00 7.17
N ILE A 282 -19.41 0.18 8.08
CA ILE A 282 -19.85 -0.87 8.97
C ILE A 282 -20.93 -1.66 8.22
N GLY A 283 -20.71 -2.94 8.01
CA GLY A 283 -21.62 -3.84 7.31
C GLY A 283 -22.87 -4.17 8.14
N PRO A 284 -23.85 -4.85 7.53
CA PRO A 284 -25.12 -5.16 8.15
C PRO A 284 -25.00 -6.16 9.33
N ASP A 285 -23.90 -6.86 9.44
CA ASP A 285 -23.52 -7.77 10.52
C ASP A 285 -22.66 -7.12 11.61
N ASP A 286 -22.58 -5.78 11.62
CA ASP A 286 -21.74 -4.98 12.51
C ASP A 286 -20.22 -5.25 12.32
N THR A 287 -19.81 -5.78 11.18
CA THR A 287 -18.39 -5.95 10.83
C THR A 287 -17.87 -4.75 10.06
N PRO A 288 -16.73 -4.17 10.43
CA PRO A 288 -16.08 -3.13 9.64
C PRO A 288 -15.51 -3.69 8.34
N TRP A 289 -15.76 -2.98 7.25
CA TRP A 289 -15.22 -3.26 5.92
C TRP A 289 -14.41 -2.06 5.44
N LEU A 290 -13.15 -2.30 5.11
CA LEU A 290 -12.32 -1.33 4.38
C LEU A 290 -12.63 -1.46 2.90
N VAL A 291 -12.74 -0.32 2.23
CA VAL A 291 -13.03 -0.26 0.79
C VAL A 291 -11.86 0.41 0.11
N ILE A 292 -11.02 -0.39 -0.49
CA ILE A 292 -9.72 0.01 -0.99
C ILE A 292 -9.74 0.36 -2.48
N THR A 293 -8.95 1.34 -2.87
CA THR A 293 -8.56 1.48 -4.27
C THR A 293 -7.40 0.55 -4.53
N ALA A 294 -7.66 -0.50 -5.30
CA ALA A 294 -6.69 -1.51 -5.68
C ALA A 294 -5.91 -1.05 -6.92
N GLY A 295 -4.66 -0.65 -6.74
CA GLY A 295 -3.76 -0.31 -7.85
C GLY A 295 -3.30 -1.57 -8.58
N THR A 296 -3.65 -1.69 -9.87
CA THR A 296 -3.29 -2.87 -10.68
C THR A 296 -2.29 -2.57 -11.78
N ASN A 297 -2.13 -1.30 -12.19
CA ASN A 297 -1.20 -0.92 -13.23
C ASN A 297 -0.81 0.56 -13.12
N THR A 298 0.35 0.86 -12.56
CA THR A 298 0.87 2.22 -12.43
C THR A 298 1.49 2.77 -13.70
N SER A 299 1.93 1.91 -14.61
CA SER A 299 2.59 2.38 -15.85
C SER A 299 1.65 3.17 -16.76
N THR A 300 0.35 2.94 -16.64
CA THR A 300 -0.69 3.61 -17.43
C THR A 300 -1.70 4.36 -16.58
N TRP A 301 -1.57 4.30 -15.22
CA TRP A 301 -2.57 4.80 -14.26
C TRP A 301 -3.99 4.27 -14.50
N SER A 302 -4.13 3.33 -15.44
CA SER A 302 -5.34 2.57 -15.68
C SER A 302 -5.33 1.31 -14.82
N GLY A 303 -6.47 0.86 -14.33
CA GLY A 303 -6.52 -0.28 -13.44
C GLY A 303 -6.62 0.12 -11.97
N GLN A 304 -7.42 1.14 -11.73
CA GLN A 304 -7.87 1.54 -10.40
C GLN A 304 -9.19 0.82 -10.14
N ASN A 305 -9.10 -0.30 -9.42
CA ASN A 305 -10.28 -1.11 -9.10
C ASN A 305 -10.68 -0.91 -7.65
N ILE A 306 -11.90 -1.27 -7.30
CA ILE A 306 -12.40 -1.20 -5.94
C ILE A 306 -12.52 -2.62 -5.38
N ALA A 307 -11.87 -2.87 -4.26
CA ALA A 307 -11.93 -4.13 -3.54
C ALA A 307 -12.27 -3.90 -2.08
N PHE A 308 -12.71 -4.94 -1.40
CA PHE A 308 -13.06 -4.90 0.02
C PHE A 308 -12.06 -5.71 0.83
N ALA A 309 -11.89 -5.29 2.08
CA ALA A 309 -11.22 -6.07 3.11
C ALA A 309 -12.05 -6.05 4.39
N HIS A 310 -12.09 -7.15 5.11
CA HIS A 310 -12.83 -7.25 6.36
C HIS A 310 -11.92 -7.61 7.53
N ALA A 311 -12.33 -7.22 8.73
CA ALA A 311 -11.64 -7.60 9.96
C ALA A 311 -11.80 -9.12 10.19
N VAL A 312 -10.69 -9.81 10.46
CA VAL A 312 -10.68 -11.26 10.72
C VAL A 312 -11.38 -11.59 12.02
N ASP A 313 -11.10 -10.82 13.06
CA ASP A 313 -11.75 -10.93 14.36
C ASP A 313 -12.44 -9.61 14.74
N PRO A 314 -13.74 -9.47 14.46
CA PRO A 314 -14.48 -8.28 14.86
C PRO A 314 -14.61 -8.11 16.38
N SER A 315 -14.18 -9.08 17.20
CA SER A 315 -14.15 -8.95 18.66
C SER A 315 -12.87 -8.30 19.18
N ASP A 316 -11.81 -8.27 18.38
CA ASP A 316 -10.58 -7.53 18.71
C ASP A 316 -10.86 -6.01 18.66
N PRO A 317 -10.73 -5.31 19.79
CA PRO A 317 -11.00 -3.86 19.81
C PRO A 317 -10.00 -3.04 18.99
N ASP A 318 -8.80 -3.56 18.71
CA ASP A 318 -7.78 -2.91 17.91
C ASP A 318 -7.87 -3.29 16.43
N LEU A 319 -8.69 -4.30 16.07
CA LEU A 319 -8.88 -4.79 14.68
C LEU A 319 -7.54 -5.00 13.96
N THR A 320 -6.66 -5.78 14.54
CA THR A 320 -5.27 -5.90 14.12
C THR A 320 -5.06 -6.74 12.86
N GLU A 321 -6.03 -7.60 12.52
CA GLU A 321 -5.93 -8.50 11.37
C GLU A 321 -7.06 -8.28 10.36
N TRP A 322 -6.68 -8.15 9.08
CA TRP A 322 -7.59 -7.90 7.97
C TRP A 322 -7.31 -8.84 6.80
N VAL A 323 -8.34 -9.16 6.04
CA VAL A 323 -8.27 -9.97 4.82
C VAL A 323 -8.88 -9.21 3.66
N ILE A 324 -8.10 -9.04 2.59
CA ILE A 324 -8.61 -8.51 1.31
C ILE A 324 -9.41 -9.63 0.62
N GLU A 325 -10.62 -9.29 0.17
CA GLU A 325 -11.47 -10.19 -0.60
C GLU A 325 -10.79 -10.59 -1.92
N PRO A 326 -10.98 -11.84 -2.38
CA PRO A 326 -10.26 -12.37 -3.54
C PRO A 326 -10.71 -11.80 -4.89
N THR A 327 -11.70 -10.91 -4.89
CA THR A 327 -12.25 -10.28 -6.10
C THR A 327 -12.57 -8.82 -5.86
N CYS A 328 -12.33 -7.98 -6.87
CA CYS A 328 -12.78 -6.60 -6.87
C CYS A 328 -14.31 -6.53 -7.03
N VAL A 329 -14.97 -5.66 -6.27
CA VAL A 329 -16.42 -5.43 -6.39
C VAL A 329 -16.75 -4.54 -7.57
N LEU A 330 -15.85 -3.62 -7.93
CA LEU A 330 -15.93 -2.81 -9.14
C LEU A 330 -14.58 -2.79 -9.83
N THR A 331 -14.61 -2.98 -11.14
CA THR A 331 -13.45 -2.75 -12.00
C THR A 331 -13.59 -1.40 -12.68
N GLN A 332 -12.47 -0.74 -12.89
CA GLN A 332 -12.47 0.54 -13.61
C GLN A 332 -13.13 0.36 -14.97
N PRO A 333 -14.16 1.16 -15.29
CA PRO A 333 -14.84 1.05 -16.58
C PRO A 333 -13.90 1.32 -17.76
N ALA A 334 -14.12 0.63 -18.88
CA ALA A 334 -13.37 0.86 -20.10
C ALA A 334 -13.87 2.11 -20.84
N GLY A 335 -12.95 2.95 -21.29
CA GLY A 335 -13.27 4.17 -22.03
C GLY A 335 -13.77 5.31 -21.14
N ASP A 336 -14.39 6.32 -21.74
CA ASP A 336 -14.87 7.54 -21.07
C ASP A 336 -16.27 7.36 -20.43
N ILE A 337 -16.72 6.13 -20.28
CA ILE A 337 -17.97 5.81 -19.59
C ILE A 337 -17.67 5.87 -18.10
N GLN A 338 -18.39 6.70 -17.35
CA GLN A 338 -18.20 6.86 -15.89
C GLN A 338 -16.87 7.54 -15.49
N GLY A 339 -16.40 8.51 -16.24
CA GLY A 339 -15.24 9.32 -15.94
C GLY A 339 -14.05 9.10 -16.87
N GLU A 340 -12.98 9.82 -16.61
CA GLU A 340 -11.74 9.67 -17.37
C GLU A 340 -11.02 8.38 -16.99
N ARG A 341 -10.28 7.83 -17.94
CA ARG A 341 -9.74 6.47 -17.87
C ARG A 341 -8.81 6.20 -16.67
N ASP A 342 -8.11 7.21 -16.21
CA ASP A 342 -7.14 7.12 -15.11
C ASP A 342 -7.63 7.76 -13.81
N GLN A 343 -8.94 8.03 -13.69
CA GLN A 343 -9.55 8.69 -12.55
C GLN A 343 -10.73 7.86 -12.02
N PHE A 344 -10.42 6.87 -11.16
CA PHE A 344 -11.42 5.99 -10.56
C PHE A 344 -10.93 5.47 -9.21
N ARG A 345 -10.83 6.35 -8.20
CA ARG A 345 -10.21 6.04 -6.91
C ARG A 345 -10.85 6.79 -5.75
N ASP A 346 -10.32 6.57 -4.56
CA ASP A 346 -10.62 7.32 -3.34
C ASP A 346 -12.10 7.24 -2.97
N THR A 347 -12.52 6.06 -2.53
CA THR A 347 -13.92 5.81 -2.20
C THR A 347 -14.33 6.51 -0.90
N PHE A 348 -15.52 7.08 -0.86
CA PHE A 348 -16.19 7.54 0.33
C PHE A 348 -17.54 6.84 0.50
N LEU A 349 -17.84 6.29 1.68
CA LEU A 349 -19.04 5.50 1.90
C LEU A 349 -19.87 5.98 3.10
N TRP A 350 -21.17 5.79 2.99
CA TRP A 350 -22.09 5.89 4.11
C TRP A 350 -23.31 4.98 3.91
N GLU A 351 -24.00 4.70 5.00
CA GLU A 351 -25.30 4.01 4.98
C GLU A 351 -26.39 4.99 5.42
N ASP A 352 -27.52 4.97 4.75
CA ASP A 352 -28.70 5.76 5.13
C ASP A 352 -29.97 4.98 4.82
N ALA A 353 -30.69 4.62 5.88
CA ALA A 353 -31.96 3.91 5.83
C ALA A 353 -31.93 2.57 5.04
N GLY A 354 -30.88 1.78 5.22
CA GLY A 354 -30.69 0.47 4.60
C GLY A 354 -30.14 0.53 3.17
N VAL A 355 -29.73 1.70 2.70
CA VAL A 355 -29.07 1.89 1.43
C VAL A 355 -27.62 2.31 1.67
N TYR A 356 -26.69 1.59 1.11
CA TYR A 356 -25.27 1.96 1.08
C TYR A 356 -25.00 2.82 -0.15
N TYR A 357 -24.28 3.89 0.06
CA TYR A 357 -23.82 4.80 -0.98
C TYR A 357 -22.29 4.75 -1.04
N MET A 358 -21.74 4.79 -2.25
CA MET A 358 -20.29 4.87 -2.49
C MET A 358 -20.02 5.95 -3.53
N LEU A 359 -19.18 6.89 -3.17
CA LEU A 359 -18.57 7.84 -4.10
C LEU A 359 -17.21 7.29 -4.52
N ILE A 360 -16.84 7.54 -5.77
CA ILE A 360 -15.52 7.26 -6.32
C ILE A 360 -15.07 8.51 -7.07
N SER A 361 -13.99 9.12 -6.62
CA SER A 361 -13.44 10.34 -7.23
C SER A 361 -13.12 10.12 -8.70
N THR A 362 -13.47 11.09 -9.53
CA THR A 362 -13.34 11.04 -10.99
C THR A 362 -13.39 12.43 -11.60
N SER A 363 -13.52 12.47 -12.92
CA SER A 363 -13.84 13.68 -13.70
C SER A 363 -14.92 13.39 -14.73
N ILE A 364 -15.65 14.42 -15.11
CA ILE A 364 -16.55 14.38 -16.26
C ILE A 364 -15.73 14.83 -17.48
N PRO A 365 -15.60 13.99 -18.53
CA PRO A 365 -14.83 14.35 -19.72
C PRO A 365 -15.22 15.70 -20.30
N GLY A 366 -14.25 16.62 -20.40
CA GLY A 366 -14.43 17.97 -20.93
C GLY A 366 -15.13 18.97 -20.00
N LYS A 367 -15.48 18.59 -18.76
CA LYS A 367 -16.16 19.48 -17.78
C LYS A 367 -15.38 19.70 -16.50
N GLY A 368 -14.61 18.71 -16.03
CA GLY A 368 -13.81 18.81 -14.79
C GLY A 368 -14.18 17.81 -13.72
N GLY A 369 -13.72 18.06 -12.50
CA GLY A 369 -13.83 17.15 -11.37
C GLY A 369 -15.26 16.80 -10.97
N SER A 370 -15.46 15.55 -10.57
CA SER A 370 -16.72 15.02 -10.02
C SER A 370 -16.45 13.71 -9.25
N ALA A 371 -17.49 13.05 -8.80
CA ALA A 371 -17.44 11.70 -8.30
C ALA A 371 -18.51 10.83 -8.94
N ASN A 372 -18.18 9.58 -9.25
CA ASN A 372 -19.19 8.57 -9.55
C ASN A 372 -19.94 8.22 -8.28
N ILE A 373 -21.24 8.03 -8.37
CA ILE A 373 -22.06 7.55 -7.25
C ILE A 373 -22.68 6.21 -7.56
N TYR A 374 -22.53 5.28 -6.64
CA TYR A 374 -23.12 3.95 -6.66
C TYR A 374 -23.97 3.72 -5.43
N THR A 375 -24.97 2.84 -5.54
CA THR A 375 -25.78 2.40 -4.41
C THR A 375 -25.82 0.87 -4.33
N SER A 376 -25.96 0.36 -3.10
CA SER A 376 -26.11 -1.06 -2.82
C SER A 376 -27.04 -1.27 -1.62
N THR A 377 -27.61 -2.46 -1.48
CA THR A 377 -28.36 -2.89 -0.27
C THR A 377 -27.66 -4.03 0.48
N ASP A 378 -26.56 -4.54 -0.06
CA ASP A 378 -25.86 -5.75 0.43
C ASP A 378 -24.33 -5.64 0.43
N LEU A 379 -23.76 -4.50 0.01
CA LEU A 379 -22.32 -4.25 -0.20
C LEU A 379 -21.67 -5.13 -1.27
N ARG A 380 -22.44 -5.90 -2.03
CA ARG A 380 -21.94 -6.82 -3.06
C ARG A 380 -22.29 -6.35 -4.44
N ASP A 381 -23.58 -6.06 -4.65
CA ASP A 381 -24.09 -5.59 -5.93
C ASP A 381 -24.23 -4.08 -5.91
N TRP A 382 -23.48 -3.38 -6.77
CA TRP A 382 -23.44 -1.93 -6.85
C TRP A 382 -24.06 -1.41 -8.14
N GLU A 383 -25.07 -0.55 -8.00
CA GLU A 383 -25.75 0.10 -9.13
C GLU A 383 -25.21 1.50 -9.35
N TYR A 384 -24.72 1.78 -10.54
CA TYR A 384 -24.28 3.11 -10.93
C TYR A 384 -25.45 4.09 -11.05
N LYS A 385 -25.35 5.25 -10.42
CA LYS A 385 -26.40 6.31 -10.40
C LYS A 385 -26.02 7.57 -11.17
N GLY A 386 -24.81 7.66 -11.68
CA GLY A 386 -24.31 8.80 -12.44
C GLY A 386 -23.21 9.57 -11.72
N TYR A 387 -22.99 10.81 -12.12
CA TYR A 387 -22.08 11.72 -11.46
C TYR A 387 -22.76 12.43 -10.28
N LEU A 388 -22.04 12.62 -9.19
CA LEU A 388 -22.54 13.29 -7.98
C LEU A 388 -22.87 14.75 -8.25
N VAL A 389 -22.00 15.46 -8.94
CA VAL A 389 -22.10 16.90 -9.22
C VAL A 389 -21.66 17.15 -10.66
N ASP A 390 -22.22 18.18 -11.30
CA ASP A 390 -21.90 18.61 -12.66
C ASP A 390 -21.68 20.13 -12.65
N ILE A 391 -20.42 20.52 -12.39
CA ILE A 391 -19.95 21.92 -12.40
C ILE A 391 -18.95 22.04 -13.55
N ASP A 392 -19.07 23.11 -14.35
CA ASP A 392 -18.20 23.29 -15.51
C ASP A 392 -16.87 23.95 -15.09
N PHE A 393 -15.77 23.26 -15.29
CA PHE A 393 -14.40 23.75 -15.07
C PHE A 393 -14.11 25.02 -15.89
N ASN A 394 -14.71 25.21 -17.05
CA ASN A 394 -14.51 26.42 -17.84
C ASN A 394 -15.16 27.66 -17.20
N GLU A 395 -16.19 27.47 -16.36
CA GLU A 395 -16.83 28.54 -15.60
C GLU A 395 -16.18 28.72 -14.22
N TYR A 396 -15.75 27.59 -13.60
CA TYR A 396 -15.18 27.53 -12.25
C TYR A 396 -13.88 26.72 -12.25
N PRO A 397 -12.79 27.26 -12.84
CA PRO A 397 -11.54 26.49 -12.98
C PRO A 397 -10.87 26.13 -11.65
N GLU A 398 -11.24 26.79 -10.56
CA GLU A 398 -10.75 26.46 -9.22
C GLU A 398 -11.13 25.03 -8.79
N GLN A 399 -12.24 24.49 -9.29
CA GLN A 399 -12.66 23.11 -8.95
C GLN A 399 -11.70 22.02 -9.42
N GLY A 400 -10.72 22.33 -10.27
CA GLY A 400 -9.79 21.37 -10.84
C GLY A 400 -10.36 20.50 -11.96
N ALA A 401 -9.46 19.88 -12.70
CA ALA A 401 -9.83 18.96 -13.77
C ALA A 401 -10.33 17.61 -13.22
N HIS A 402 -9.86 17.21 -12.06
CA HIS A 402 -10.22 15.95 -11.40
C HIS A 402 -10.47 16.17 -9.92
N PHE A 403 -11.45 15.45 -9.36
CA PHE A 403 -11.61 15.32 -7.91
C PHE A 403 -10.71 14.22 -7.37
N GLU A 404 -10.16 14.46 -6.18
CA GLU A 404 -9.38 13.50 -5.41
C GLU A 404 -9.86 13.53 -3.96
N CYS A 405 -10.05 12.35 -3.38
CA CYS A 405 -10.44 12.24 -1.97
C CYS A 405 -11.76 12.94 -1.61
N VAL A 406 -12.78 12.76 -2.44
CA VAL A 406 -14.09 13.37 -2.23
C VAL A 406 -14.76 12.93 -0.94
N ASN A 407 -15.37 13.88 -0.23
CA ASN A 407 -16.18 13.61 0.97
C ASN A 407 -17.53 14.31 0.86
N LEU A 408 -18.61 13.62 1.26
CA LEU A 408 -19.95 14.18 1.37
C LEU A 408 -20.49 13.95 2.77
N LEU A 409 -20.51 15.00 3.58
CA LEU A 409 -20.85 14.90 5.00
C LEU A 409 -22.09 15.73 5.34
N PRO A 410 -22.96 15.22 6.22
CA PRO A 410 -24.11 15.99 6.69
C PRO A 410 -23.67 17.09 7.65
N ILE A 411 -24.24 18.26 7.50
CA ILE A 411 -24.08 19.39 8.41
C ILE A 411 -25.43 19.94 8.82
N SER A 412 -25.48 20.59 9.98
CA SER A 412 -26.71 21.25 10.45
C SER A 412 -26.35 22.50 11.26
N ASN A 413 -27.30 23.41 11.36
CA ASN A 413 -27.23 24.50 12.33
C ASN A 413 -27.38 23.96 13.77
N GLU A 414 -27.04 24.79 14.77
CA GLU A 414 -27.13 24.43 16.20
C GLU A 414 -28.50 23.90 16.60
N SER A 415 -29.56 24.50 16.09
CA SER A 415 -30.96 24.09 16.38
C SER A 415 -31.38 22.84 15.59
N LYS A 416 -30.54 22.30 14.70
CA LYS A 416 -30.85 21.17 13.80
C LYS A 416 -32.12 21.36 12.93
N THR A 417 -32.49 22.61 12.68
CA THR A 417 -33.63 22.97 11.83
C THR A 417 -33.27 23.04 10.36
N ILE A 418 -31.99 23.31 10.04
CA ILE A 418 -31.48 23.33 8.69
C ILE A 418 -30.52 22.16 8.57
N LYS A 419 -30.80 21.22 7.66
CA LYS A 419 -29.94 20.11 7.31
C LYS A 419 -29.42 20.34 5.91
N LYS A 420 -28.10 20.34 5.75
CA LYS A 420 -27.37 20.48 4.50
C LYS A 420 -26.30 19.40 4.42
N TYR A 421 -25.58 19.39 3.32
CA TYR A 421 -24.37 18.61 3.15
C TYR A 421 -23.22 19.53 2.80
N ILE A 422 -22.04 19.17 3.24
CA ILE A 422 -20.78 19.73 2.75
C ILE A 422 -20.14 18.68 1.86
N LEU A 423 -19.88 19.07 0.63
CA LEU A 423 -19.04 18.33 -0.32
C LEU A 423 -17.66 18.98 -0.29
N PHE A 424 -16.61 18.22 -0.09
CA PHE A 424 -15.25 18.73 -0.26
C PHE A 424 -14.33 17.70 -0.92
N ASP A 425 -13.30 18.20 -1.56
CA ASP A 425 -12.28 17.44 -2.23
C ASP A 425 -10.93 18.17 -2.24
N CYS A 426 -9.90 17.50 -2.69
CA CYS A 426 -8.59 18.08 -3.01
C CYS A 426 -8.42 18.03 -4.54
N PRO A 427 -8.74 19.11 -5.26
CA PRO A 427 -8.76 19.08 -6.72
C PRO A 427 -7.38 18.97 -7.33
N GLN A 428 -7.28 18.20 -8.40
CA GLN A 428 -6.06 18.11 -9.20
C GLN A 428 -6.12 19.02 -10.44
N TYR A 429 -4.96 19.49 -10.87
CA TYR A 429 -4.81 20.27 -12.09
C TYR A 429 -5.69 21.52 -12.15
N THR A 430 -5.62 22.32 -11.08
CA THR A 430 -6.20 23.67 -11.06
C THR A 430 -5.36 24.63 -11.90
N THR A 431 -5.85 25.85 -12.10
CA THR A 431 -5.08 26.92 -12.79
C THR A 431 -3.75 27.25 -12.09
N ASP A 432 -3.63 26.98 -10.79
CA ASP A 432 -2.46 27.25 -9.99
C ASP A 432 -1.47 26.08 -9.89
N GLY A 433 -1.76 24.95 -10.56
CA GLY A 433 -0.90 23.80 -10.65
C GLY A 433 -1.52 22.50 -10.15
N TYR A 434 -0.67 21.56 -9.73
CA TYR A 434 -1.08 20.32 -9.10
C TYR A 434 -1.68 20.61 -7.73
N ILE A 435 -2.26 19.77 -7.04
CA ILE A 435 -2.99 19.93 -5.77
C ILE A 435 -2.45 21.08 -4.89
N VAL A 436 -3.27 22.07 -4.59
CA VAL A 436 -2.85 23.24 -3.78
C VAL A 436 -3.74 23.51 -2.58
N ASP A 437 -5.02 23.10 -2.63
CA ASP A 437 -6.01 23.49 -1.63
C ASP A 437 -7.07 22.40 -1.46
N CYS A 438 -7.75 22.40 -0.31
CA CYS A 438 -8.99 21.66 -0.11
C CYS A 438 -10.16 22.60 -0.33
N LEU A 439 -11.05 22.24 -1.23
CA LEU A 439 -12.23 23.03 -1.59
C LEU A 439 -13.51 22.43 -1.01
N TYR A 440 -14.53 23.26 -0.81
CA TYR A 440 -15.82 22.77 -0.40
C TYR A 440 -16.99 23.53 -1.03
N TRP A 441 -18.13 22.84 -1.06
CA TRP A 441 -19.46 23.39 -1.40
C TRP A 441 -20.46 23.01 -0.32
N ILE A 442 -21.39 23.92 -0.01
CA ILE A 442 -22.56 23.62 0.81
C ILE A 442 -23.75 23.45 -0.12
N GLY A 443 -24.56 22.43 0.13
CA GLY A 443 -25.70 22.15 -0.73
C GLY A 443 -26.67 21.14 -0.17
N THR A 444 -27.44 20.54 -1.06
CA THR A 444 -28.46 19.52 -0.74
C THR A 444 -28.14 18.25 -1.50
N PHE A 445 -28.17 17.10 -0.84
CA PHE A 445 -28.12 15.80 -1.50
C PHE A 445 -29.54 15.30 -1.75
N ASP A 446 -29.90 15.16 -3.01
CA ASP A 446 -31.18 14.57 -3.44
C ASP A 446 -31.03 13.06 -3.59
N LYS A 447 -31.61 12.31 -2.65
CA LYS A 447 -31.57 10.84 -2.62
C LYS A 447 -32.28 10.18 -3.80
N ASN A 448 -33.27 10.85 -4.42
CA ASN A 448 -34.02 10.27 -5.54
C ASN A 448 -33.19 10.26 -6.83
N THR A 449 -32.41 11.30 -7.04
CA THR A 449 -31.54 11.45 -8.20
C THR A 449 -30.09 11.08 -7.93
N CYS A 450 -29.73 10.86 -6.66
CA CYS A 450 -28.36 10.67 -6.21
C CYS A 450 -27.42 11.81 -6.65
N ARG A 451 -27.91 13.07 -6.54
CA ARG A 451 -27.17 14.26 -6.95
C ARG A 451 -26.94 15.20 -5.78
N PHE A 452 -25.75 15.77 -5.73
CA PHE A 452 -25.46 16.92 -4.89
C PHE A 452 -25.74 18.19 -5.69
N ILE A 453 -26.54 19.07 -5.11
CA ILE A 453 -26.95 20.35 -5.67
C ILE A 453 -26.35 21.44 -4.80
N PRO A 454 -25.24 22.09 -5.24
CA PRO A 454 -24.62 23.15 -4.48
C PRO A 454 -25.54 24.37 -4.39
N ASP A 455 -25.52 25.06 -3.25
CA ASP A 455 -26.24 26.35 -3.08
C ASP A 455 -25.58 27.46 -3.93
N ASP A 456 -24.25 27.38 -4.09
CA ASP A 456 -23.42 28.19 -4.98
C ASP A 456 -22.50 27.23 -5.76
N PRO A 457 -22.47 27.28 -7.10
CA PRO A 457 -21.57 26.43 -7.88
C PRO A 457 -20.08 26.81 -7.70
N LYS A 458 -19.79 28.01 -7.24
CA LYS A 458 -18.43 28.45 -6.96
C LYS A 458 -17.89 27.79 -5.68
N PRO A 459 -16.75 27.06 -5.75
CA PRO A 459 -16.14 26.47 -4.57
C PRO A 459 -15.63 27.52 -3.60
N GLN A 460 -15.52 27.14 -2.36
CA GLN A 460 -14.89 27.91 -1.30
C GLN A 460 -13.66 27.17 -0.79
N TYR A 461 -12.66 27.89 -0.33
CA TYR A 461 -11.46 27.30 0.29
C TYR A 461 -11.81 26.83 1.71
N PHE A 462 -11.47 25.58 2.00
CA PHE A 462 -11.69 25.01 3.32
C PHE A 462 -10.74 25.63 4.36
N ASP A 463 -9.51 25.85 3.96
CA ASP A 463 -8.51 26.58 4.74
C ASP A 463 -7.85 27.65 3.87
N LEU A 464 -7.55 28.81 4.48
CA LEU A 464 -6.83 29.90 3.82
C LEU A 464 -5.31 29.75 3.97
N GLY A 465 -4.82 28.81 4.79
CA GLY A 465 -3.44 28.36 4.81
C GLY A 465 -3.18 27.40 3.65
N ARG A 466 -1.99 27.42 3.08
CA ARG A 466 -1.59 26.41 2.10
C ARG A 466 -1.07 25.18 2.82
N GLY A 467 -1.50 24.01 2.39
CA GLY A 467 -0.95 22.74 2.82
C GLY A 467 -1.90 21.80 3.57
N ILE A 468 -3.18 22.10 3.68
CA ILE A 468 -4.15 21.09 4.09
C ILE A 468 -4.46 20.21 2.89
N TYR A 469 -4.00 18.98 2.97
CA TYR A 469 -4.39 17.91 2.08
C TYR A 469 -5.22 16.90 2.88
N THR A 470 -6.43 16.68 2.46
CA THR A 470 -7.31 15.72 3.11
C THR A 470 -7.53 14.55 2.19
N GLY A 471 -7.21 13.36 2.66
CA GLY A 471 -7.77 12.14 2.12
C GLY A 471 -9.25 12.02 2.46
N GLN A 472 -9.81 10.84 2.42
CA GLN A 472 -11.14 10.52 2.92
C GLN A 472 -11.18 10.56 4.45
N THR A 473 -11.17 11.74 5.00
CA THR A 473 -10.93 12.01 6.41
C THR A 473 -12.16 12.43 7.18
N GLY A 474 -13.25 12.70 6.45
CA GLY A 474 -14.53 12.99 7.08
C GLY A 474 -15.30 11.72 7.41
N PHE A 475 -15.86 11.65 8.59
CA PHE A 475 -16.80 10.59 8.93
C PHE A 475 -17.89 11.07 9.89
N THR A 476 -19.03 10.42 9.77
CA THR A 476 -20.13 10.59 10.71
C THR A 476 -20.35 9.27 11.42
N TYR A 477 -20.37 9.29 12.74
CA TYR A 477 -20.50 8.08 13.55
C TYR A 477 -21.55 8.25 14.65
N LEU A 478 -22.11 7.14 15.08
CA LEU A 478 -22.97 7.03 16.24
C LEU A 478 -22.19 6.42 17.40
N THR A 479 -22.11 7.12 18.52
CA THR A 479 -21.58 6.55 19.76
C THR A 479 -22.58 5.53 20.34
N ASP A 480 -22.12 4.71 21.29
CA ASP A 480 -23.01 3.79 22.01
C ASP A 480 -24.13 4.55 22.74
N GLU A 481 -23.84 5.75 23.24
CA GLU A 481 -24.86 6.65 23.84
C GLU A 481 -25.85 7.12 22.79
N ASP A 482 -25.40 7.49 21.58
CA ASP A 482 -26.28 7.91 20.48
C ASP A 482 -27.22 6.78 20.09
N ARG A 483 -26.73 5.56 19.97
CA ARG A 483 -27.51 4.34 19.64
C ARG A 483 -28.49 4.03 20.76
N THR A 484 -28.10 4.14 22.03
CA THR A 484 -28.98 3.98 23.20
C THR A 484 -30.10 5.03 23.21
N ASN A 485 -29.81 6.24 22.71
CA ASN A 485 -30.79 7.32 22.57
C ASN A 485 -31.63 7.23 21.30
N GLY A 486 -31.55 6.12 20.56
CA GLY A 486 -32.40 5.83 19.40
C GLY A 486 -31.98 6.53 18.10
N LYS A 487 -30.77 7.05 18.01
CA LYS A 487 -30.21 7.54 16.74
C LYS A 487 -29.81 6.34 15.87
N THR A 488 -30.18 6.35 14.62
CA THR A 488 -30.05 5.15 13.75
C THR A 488 -29.51 5.42 12.37
N ASN A 489 -29.33 6.67 11.96
CA ASN A 489 -28.92 6.94 10.59
C ASN A 489 -27.75 7.94 10.50
N TYR A 490 -27.16 7.99 9.32
CA TYR A 490 -25.99 8.81 8.98
C TYR A 490 -26.13 10.28 9.40
N THR A 491 -27.31 10.89 9.27
CA THR A 491 -27.54 12.30 9.60
C THR A 491 -27.75 12.58 11.08
N ASP A 492 -27.87 11.56 11.92
CA ASP A 492 -28.10 11.70 13.36
C ASP A 492 -26.79 11.70 14.17
N GLY A 493 -25.70 11.28 13.55
CA GLY A 493 -24.39 11.15 14.18
C GLY A 493 -23.64 12.47 14.37
N ARG A 494 -22.44 12.34 14.91
CA ARG A 494 -21.43 13.41 14.96
C ARG A 494 -20.58 13.35 13.70
N THR A 495 -20.28 14.52 13.14
CA THR A 495 -19.40 14.63 11.98
C THR A 495 -18.07 15.23 12.40
N LEU A 496 -16.99 14.55 12.04
CA LEU A 496 -15.60 14.94 12.30
C LEU A 496 -14.82 14.92 10.99
N LEU A 497 -13.74 15.67 10.95
CA LEU A 497 -12.80 15.72 9.85
C LEU A 497 -11.38 15.59 10.40
N PHE A 498 -10.60 14.71 9.78
CA PHE A 498 -9.17 14.62 9.97
C PHE A 498 -8.45 15.21 8.76
N ALA A 499 -7.34 15.86 8.98
CA ALA A 499 -6.51 16.43 7.93
C ALA A 499 -5.03 16.36 8.29
N LEU A 500 -4.16 16.36 7.28
CA LEU A 500 -2.72 16.58 7.44
C LEU A 500 -2.44 18.06 7.69
#